data_8a151efc1625e973c32840960e6812d9
#
_entry.id   8a151efc1625e973c32840960e6812d9
#
_cell.length_a   1.000
_cell.length_b   1.000
_cell.length_c   1.000
_cell.angle_alpha   90.00
_cell.angle_beta   90.00
_cell.angle_gamma   90.00
#
_symmetry.space_group_name_H-M   'P 1'
#
loop_
_entity.id
_entity.type
_entity.pdbx_description
1 polymer ?
#
loop_
_entity_poly.entity_id
_entity_poly.type
_entity_poly.pdbx_seq_one_letter_code
_entity_poly.pdbx_strand_id
1 'polypeptide(L)'
;EKYGGNIKGFVATDCDDKKSITQLKRKIVEELQAMESLKARFPRRWFAIKDALSQMKAEHISFEDYRTLCQKNGESDPASQTSLAGFLHDLGIALNYGLGNRGQDQRLRFNYVLKPEWVTQGIYALLHAFVRKKGVFTRAEAVSELAKKDYSPEDTHFILELMELFELSFPLDDRHNRVLIPELLADQQPKDAASFKPAECLNFGYKYPVLTEGLLPRFIARTHHLGRAETRWKSGVILKDPSTGCSALVRADAAEAEVRVHIDGPQEGRRELLGIIRFNFDVIHSDYEFKPEAQVYPPAAPQKALAVDELEALARSKATTVSVVLPDKTVIDQDIATLIDPLATRPPLKLFLSYSHQDENFINELRKDLKLMQMNGLVYPWHDRNITAGEQWEPSILEELNAADMVICQLSRNYFASDYCIAELKAAIQRKLAGEAELVAYVLTDCGWKEFPGLSKFQLLPTDGKPLSDWNDSNKYWRAVIEGIQKAVKKFQAERKIRPARGTLDM
;
A
#
# COMPACT_ATOMS: atom_id res chain seq x y z
N GLU A 1 -11.72 10.76 -27.91
CA GLU A 1 -12.94 9.92 -27.95
C GLU A 1 -13.16 9.11 -26.65
N LYS A 2 -12.11 8.62 -25.98
CA LYS A 2 -12.19 7.77 -24.77
C LYS A 2 -12.88 8.46 -23.56
N TYR A 3 -12.87 9.77 -23.48
CA TYR A 3 -13.47 10.55 -22.38
C TYR A 3 -14.64 11.45 -22.80
N GLY A 4 -15.04 11.41 -24.09
CA GLY A 4 -16.01 12.34 -24.66
C GLY A 4 -17.36 12.41 -23.95
N GLY A 5 -17.83 11.30 -23.39
CA GLY A 5 -19.08 11.22 -22.64
C GLY A 5 -19.01 11.89 -21.24
N ASN A 6 -17.81 12.02 -20.67
CA ASN A 6 -17.60 12.59 -19.34
C ASN A 6 -17.21 14.07 -19.39
N ILE A 7 -16.78 14.58 -20.56
CA ILE A 7 -16.45 15.98 -20.74
C ILE A 7 -17.73 16.77 -20.98
N LYS A 8 -18.14 17.61 -20.02
CA LYS A 8 -19.35 18.41 -20.07
C LYS A 8 -19.13 19.81 -20.69
N GLY A 9 -17.90 20.22 -20.87
CA GLY A 9 -17.57 21.49 -21.50
C GLY A 9 -16.14 21.96 -21.26
N PHE A 10 -15.80 23.07 -21.88
CA PHE A 10 -14.52 23.73 -21.71
C PHE A 10 -14.77 25.18 -21.29
N VAL A 11 -14.01 25.65 -20.31
CA VAL A 11 -14.07 27.06 -19.86
C VAL A 11 -12.63 27.57 -19.80
N ALA A 12 -12.32 28.59 -20.60
CA ALA A 12 -11.05 29.28 -20.52
C ALA A 12 -11.02 30.13 -19.25
N THR A 13 -9.98 29.98 -18.45
CA THR A 13 -9.81 30.69 -17.17
C THR A 13 -8.46 31.35 -17.10
N ASP A 14 -8.44 32.52 -16.43
CA ASP A 14 -7.24 33.22 -16.01
C ASP A 14 -7.34 33.40 -14.49
N CYS A 15 -6.32 32.95 -13.74
CA CYS A 15 -6.31 33.00 -12.29
C CYS A 15 -6.36 34.45 -11.74
N ASP A 16 -5.91 35.42 -12.53
CA ASP A 16 -5.93 36.85 -12.19
C ASP A 16 -7.27 37.51 -12.57
N ASP A 17 -8.07 36.89 -13.44
CA ASP A 17 -9.41 37.38 -13.81
C ASP A 17 -10.53 36.73 -13.00
N LYS A 18 -11.02 37.46 -11.98
CA LYS A 18 -12.14 37.01 -11.13
C LYS A 18 -13.40 36.67 -11.91
N LYS A 19 -13.64 37.28 -13.10
CA LYS A 19 -14.83 37.01 -13.91
C LYS A 19 -14.78 35.63 -14.54
N SER A 20 -13.62 35.22 -15.08
CA SER A 20 -13.40 33.91 -15.67
C SER A 20 -13.56 32.80 -14.62
N ILE A 21 -13.03 33.01 -13.41
CA ILE A 21 -13.20 32.08 -12.28
C ILE A 21 -14.65 31.98 -11.84
N THR A 22 -15.40 33.11 -11.82
CA THR A 22 -16.83 33.10 -11.48
C THR A 22 -17.64 32.35 -12.54
N GLN A 23 -17.29 32.48 -13.81
CA GLN A 23 -17.93 31.75 -14.91
C GLN A 23 -17.67 30.22 -14.78
N LEU A 24 -16.44 29.81 -14.47
CA LEU A 24 -16.12 28.41 -14.22
C LEU A 24 -16.94 27.85 -13.06
N LYS A 25 -16.98 28.56 -11.92
CA LYS A 25 -17.77 28.14 -10.75
C LYS A 25 -19.25 27.97 -11.10
N ARG A 26 -19.85 28.92 -11.86
CA ARG A 26 -21.23 28.81 -12.30
C ARG A 26 -21.45 27.58 -13.16
N LYS A 27 -20.56 27.31 -14.13
CA LYS A 27 -20.69 26.15 -15.01
C LYS A 27 -20.58 24.83 -14.21
N ILE A 28 -19.67 24.75 -13.26
CA ILE A 28 -19.57 23.59 -12.35
C ILE A 28 -20.89 23.39 -11.58
N VAL A 29 -21.44 24.44 -10.99
CA VAL A 29 -22.70 24.36 -10.23
C VAL A 29 -23.86 23.89 -11.11
N GLU A 30 -23.96 24.41 -12.33
CA GLU A 30 -25.00 24.01 -13.30
C GLU A 30 -24.93 22.51 -13.62
N GLU A 31 -23.74 21.99 -13.90
CA GLU A 31 -23.54 20.57 -14.19
C GLU A 31 -23.78 19.67 -12.95
N LEU A 32 -23.33 20.11 -11.76
CA LEU A 32 -23.62 19.42 -10.52
C LEU A 32 -25.12 19.32 -10.23
N GLN A 33 -25.89 20.39 -10.42
CA GLN A 33 -27.33 20.38 -10.19
C GLN A 33 -28.10 19.40 -11.11
N ALA A 34 -27.52 19.06 -12.26
CA ALA A 34 -28.09 18.08 -13.18
C ALA A 34 -27.80 16.59 -12.74
N MET A 35 -26.94 16.37 -11.77
CA MET A 35 -26.59 15.02 -11.32
C MET A 35 -27.63 14.46 -10.34
N GLU A 36 -28.14 13.25 -10.62
CA GLU A 36 -29.10 12.57 -9.72
C GLU A 36 -28.52 12.19 -8.36
N SER A 37 -27.24 11.88 -8.30
CA SER A 37 -26.53 11.53 -7.07
C SER A 37 -26.57 12.63 -6.00
N LEU A 38 -26.72 13.90 -6.39
CA LEU A 38 -26.84 15.03 -5.47
C LEU A 38 -28.26 15.21 -4.87
N LYS A 39 -29.23 14.40 -5.28
CA LYS A 39 -30.60 14.41 -4.71
C LYS A 39 -30.72 13.58 -3.43
N ALA A 40 -29.62 12.97 -2.95
CA ALA A 40 -29.58 12.22 -1.69
C ALA A 40 -29.94 13.15 -0.51
N ARG A 41 -30.83 12.66 0.38
CA ARG A 41 -31.24 13.41 1.57
C ARG A 41 -30.32 13.07 2.74
N PHE A 42 -29.65 14.08 3.26
CA PHE A 42 -28.84 13.95 4.47
C PHE A 42 -29.54 14.54 5.70
N PRO A 43 -29.30 14.03 6.91
CA PRO A 43 -29.84 14.59 8.14
C PRO A 43 -29.43 16.06 8.32
N ARG A 44 -30.35 16.92 8.74
CA ARG A 44 -30.06 18.36 8.96
C ARG A 44 -28.90 18.57 9.94
N ARG A 45 -28.77 17.71 10.95
CA ARG A 45 -27.68 17.76 11.93
C ARG A 45 -26.30 17.60 11.30
N TRP A 46 -26.17 16.86 10.19
CA TRP A 46 -24.91 16.72 9.47
C TRP A 46 -24.43 18.03 8.84
N PHE A 47 -25.37 18.85 8.33
CA PHE A 47 -25.05 20.18 7.83
C PHE A 47 -24.61 21.11 8.96
N ALA A 48 -25.25 21.04 10.14
CA ALA A 48 -24.84 21.82 11.31
C ALA A 48 -23.43 21.47 11.77
N ILE A 49 -23.07 20.17 11.77
CA ILE A 49 -21.72 19.70 12.11
C ILE A 49 -20.71 20.20 11.06
N LYS A 50 -21.03 20.05 9.77
CA LYS A 50 -20.21 20.57 8.67
C LYS A 50 -19.94 22.07 8.81
N ASP A 51 -20.98 22.86 9.05
CA ASP A 51 -20.85 24.31 9.20
C ASP A 51 -20.01 24.67 10.44
N ALA A 52 -20.22 23.96 11.55
CA ALA A 52 -19.41 24.14 12.76
C ALA A 52 -17.93 23.83 12.51
N LEU A 53 -17.60 22.74 11.81
CA LEU A 53 -16.23 22.40 11.40
C LEU A 53 -15.64 23.50 10.50
N SER A 54 -16.39 23.96 9.50
CA SER A 54 -15.92 24.99 8.56
C SER A 54 -15.63 26.35 9.24
N GLN A 55 -16.26 26.63 10.37
CA GLN A 55 -16.06 27.86 11.14
C GLN A 55 -14.96 27.75 12.21
N MET A 56 -14.42 26.57 12.44
CA MET A 56 -13.33 26.38 13.40
C MET A 56 -12.06 27.10 12.95
N LYS A 57 -11.37 27.75 13.90
CA LYS A 57 -10.06 28.38 13.66
C LYS A 57 -8.91 27.37 13.67
N ALA A 58 -9.12 26.21 14.31
CA ALA A 58 -8.12 25.15 14.36
C ALA A 58 -7.79 24.61 12.98
N GLU A 59 -6.54 24.27 12.73
CA GLU A 59 -6.08 23.64 11.48
C GLU A 59 -6.43 22.14 11.44
N HIS A 60 -6.44 21.52 12.61
CA HIS A 60 -6.88 20.14 12.81
C HIS A 60 -7.53 19.96 14.19
N ILE A 61 -8.36 18.92 14.33
CA ILE A 61 -8.96 18.51 15.62
C ILE A 61 -8.76 17.01 15.83
N SER A 62 -8.79 16.60 17.11
CA SER A 62 -8.77 15.19 17.47
C SER A 62 -10.08 14.50 17.13
N PHE A 63 -10.04 13.16 16.99
CA PHE A 63 -11.26 12.36 16.80
C PHE A 63 -12.24 12.50 17.96
N GLU A 64 -11.75 12.67 19.18
CA GLU A 64 -12.56 12.85 20.38
C GLU A 64 -13.29 14.19 20.36
N ASP A 65 -12.60 15.27 19.96
CA ASP A 65 -13.22 16.58 19.77
C ASP A 65 -14.27 16.56 18.66
N TYR A 66 -14.01 15.85 17.56
CA TYR A 66 -15.00 15.63 16.51
C TYR A 66 -16.24 14.91 17.04
N ARG A 67 -16.08 13.81 17.81
CA ARG A 67 -17.22 13.10 18.41
C ARG A 67 -18.01 14.00 19.37
N THR A 68 -17.30 14.77 20.17
CA THR A 68 -17.90 15.76 21.07
C THR A 68 -18.71 16.81 20.28
N LEU A 69 -18.17 17.30 19.16
CA LEU A 69 -18.88 18.22 18.28
C LEU A 69 -20.12 17.57 17.66
N CYS A 70 -20.05 16.32 17.23
CA CYS A 70 -21.19 15.56 16.71
C CYS A 70 -22.29 15.43 17.78
N GLN A 71 -21.94 15.03 18.99
CA GLN A 71 -22.89 14.91 20.11
C GLN A 71 -23.57 16.23 20.44
N LYS A 72 -22.83 17.34 20.49
CA LYS A 72 -23.38 18.69 20.71
C LYS A 72 -24.39 19.11 19.63
N ASN A 73 -24.26 18.60 18.43
CA ASN A 73 -25.16 18.85 17.31
C ASN A 73 -26.23 17.76 17.12
N GLY A 74 -26.42 16.89 18.12
CA GLY A 74 -27.48 15.88 18.14
C GLY A 74 -27.18 14.61 17.35
N GLU A 75 -25.90 14.37 16.99
CA GLU A 75 -25.46 13.12 16.39
C GLU A 75 -24.68 12.29 17.42
N SER A 76 -25.36 11.36 18.09
CA SER A 76 -24.77 10.55 19.16
C SER A 76 -24.40 9.13 18.72
N ASP A 77 -24.91 8.67 17.57
CA ASP A 77 -24.64 7.33 17.06
C ASP A 77 -23.20 7.23 16.49
N PRO A 78 -22.36 6.33 17.01
CA PRO A 78 -20.97 6.19 16.56
C PRO A 78 -20.84 5.80 15.08
N ALA A 79 -21.75 4.97 14.56
CA ALA A 79 -21.72 4.55 13.15
C ALA A 79 -22.07 5.72 12.23
N SER A 80 -23.09 6.51 12.59
CA SER A 80 -23.47 7.73 11.88
C SER A 80 -22.35 8.78 11.91
N GLN A 81 -21.64 8.93 13.05
CA GLN A 81 -20.49 9.83 13.17
C GLN A 81 -19.35 9.41 12.22
N THR A 82 -19.08 8.10 12.12
CA THR A 82 -18.05 7.56 11.21
C THR A 82 -18.44 7.77 9.74
N SER A 83 -19.71 7.50 9.39
CA SER A 83 -20.24 7.76 8.04
C SER A 83 -20.13 9.22 7.66
N LEU A 84 -20.51 10.12 8.57
CA LEU A 84 -20.37 11.57 8.34
C LEU A 84 -18.90 11.97 8.13
N ALA A 85 -17.96 11.41 8.89
CA ALA A 85 -16.54 11.66 8.72
C ALA A 85 -16.06 11.25 7.33
N GLY A 86 -16.53 10.12 6.80
CA GLY A 86 -16.28 9.69 5.42
C GLY A 86 -16.80 10.69 4.39
N PHE A 87 -18.04 11.12 4.50
CA PHE A 87 -18.60 12.15 3.61
C PHE A 87 -17.84 13.49 3.67
N LEU A 88 -17.42 13.92 4.85
CA LEU A 88 -16.65 15.16 5.00
C LEU A 88 -15.27 15.03 4.36
N HIS A 89 -14.67 13.83 4.40
CA HIS A 89 -13.42 13.50 3.71
C HIS A 89 -13.59 13.55 2.20
N ASP A 90 -14.59 12.87 1.66
CA ASP A 90 -14.87 12.83 0.22
C ASP A 90 -15.19 14.20 -0.36
N LEU A 91 -15.84 15.07 0.44
CA LEU A 91 -16.10 16.45 0.09
C LEU A 91 -14.89 17.39 0.28
N GLY A 92 -13.78 16.90 0.81
CA GLY A 92 -12.61 17.72 1.08
C GLY A 92 -12.80 18.80 2.15
N ILE A 93 -13.81 18.66 3.02
CA ILE A 93 -14.15 19.64 4.07
C ILE A 93 -13.34 19.38 5.32
N ALA A 94 -13.20 18.11 5.70
CA ALA A 94 -12.38 17.67 6.84
C ALA A 94 -11.73 16.34 6.49
N LEU A 95 -10.48 16.38 6.05
CA LEU A 95 -9.77 15.18 5.61
C LEU A 95 -9.41 14.31 6.80
N ASN A 96 -9.81 13.06 6.75
CA ASN A 96 -9.36 12.03 7.68
C ASN A 96 -8.57 10.95 6.90
N TYR A 97 -7.27 10.94 7.09
CA TYR A 97 -6.38 9.97 6.44
C TYR A 97 -6.34 8.61 7.13
N GLY A 98 -7.00 8.46 8.29
CA GLY A 98 -7.17 7.18 8.98
C GLY A 98 -8.40 6.38 8.54
N LEU A 99 -9.27 6.93 7.68
CA LEU A 99 -10.41 6.24 7.07
C LEU A 99 -10.02 5.75 5.67
N GLY A 100 -10.20 4.46 5.42
CA GLY A 100 -9.96 3.84 4.11
C GLY A 100 -8.74 2.93 4.06
N ASN A 101 -8.60 2.21 2.94
CA ASN A 101 -7.60 1.15 2.74
C ASN A 101 -6.13 1.62 2.82
N ARG A 102 -5.84 2.90 2.67
CA ARG A 102 -4.51 3.50 2.82
C ARG A 102 -4.22 3.98 4.24
N GLY A 103 -5.25 4.25 5.03
CA GLY A 103 -5.18 4.79 6.39
C GLY A 103 -5.03 3.73 7.48
N GLN A 104 -4.20 2.71 7.27
CA GLN A 104 -3.97 1.65 8.26
C GLN A 104 -3.09 2.10 9.43
N ASP A 105 -2.56 3.33 9.40
CA ASP A 105 -1.79 3.86 10.51
C ASP A 105 -2.73 4.54 11.51
N GLN A 106 -2.94 3.89 12.66
CA GLN A 106 -3.84 4.39 13.71
C GLN A 106 -3.41 5.73 14.29
N ARG A 107 -2.14 6.10 14.18
CA ARG A 107 -1.65 7.40 14.63
C ARG A 107 -2.33 8.55 13.90
N LEU A 108 -2.66 8.36 12.62
CA LEU A 108 -3.35 9.35 11.79
C LEU A 108 -4.88 9.29 11.91
N ARG A 109 -5.43 8.17 12.40
CA ARG A 109 -6.87 7.97 12.52
C ARG A 109 -7.53 8.93 13.52
N PHE A 110 -6.80 9.35 14.54
CA PHE A 110 -7.32 10.20 15.61
C PHE A 110 -7.22 11.71 15.30
N ASN A 111 -6.54 12.09 14.20
CA ASN A 111 -6.38 13.47 13.82
C ASN A 111 -7.17 13.77 12.55
N TYR A 112 -8.14 14.68 12.65
CA TYR A 112 -8.84 15.22 11.48
C TYR A 112 -8.12 16.48 11.01
N VAL A 113 -7.86 16.54 9.70
CA VAL A 113 -7.36 17.75 9.07
C VAL A 113 -8.54 18.57 8.60
N LEU A 114 -8.75 19.75 9.16
CA LEU A 114 -9.83 20.64 8.79
C LEU A 114 -9.53 21.46 7.54
N LYS A 115 -8.24 21.83 7.35
CA LYS A 115 -7.77 22.64 6.22
C LYS A 115 -6.76 21.86 5.39
N PRO A 116 -7.17 21.29 4.26
CA PRO A 116 -6.27 20.56 3.36
C PRO A 116 -5.05 21.37 2.92
N GLU A 117 -5.23 22.68 2.72
CA GLU A 117 -4.16 23.58 2.32
C GLU A 117 -3.02 23.63 3.35
N TRP A 118 -3.33 23.50 4.63
CA TRP A 118 -2.34 23.51 5.71
C TRP A 118 -1.36 22.32 5.57
N VAL A 119 -1.86 21.11 5.34
CA VAL A 119 -1.03 19.93 5.06
C VAL A 119 -0.16 20.15 3.83
N THR A 120 -0.77 20.61 2.75
CA THR A 120 -0.09 20.85 1.48
C THR A 120 1.02 21.87 1.62
N GLN A 121 0.78 22.98 2.32
CA GLN A 121 1.79 24.01 2.58
C GLN A 121 2.96 23.48 3.41
N GLY A 122 2.69 22.65 4.43
CA GLY A 122 3.74 21.99 5.23
C GLY A 122 4.61 21.07 4.39
N ILE A 123 4.00 20.22 3.54
CA ILE A 123 4.73 19.34 2.63
C ILE A 123 5.58 20.15 1.64
N TYR A 124 5.02 21.17 1.00
CA TYR A 124 5.78 22.03 0.07
C TYR A 124 6.91 22.79 0.77
N ALA A 125 6.72 23.23 2.01
CA ALA A 125 7.80 23.86 2.78
C ALA A 125 8.99 22.92 2.95
N LEU A 126 8.76 21.65 3.27
CA LEU A 126 9.81 20.63 3.38
C LEU A 126 10.46 20.34 2.02
N LEU A 127 9.66 20.18 0.96
CA LEU A 127 10.19 20.00 -0.40
C LEU A 127 11.14 21.13 -0.77
N HIS A 128 10.74 22.38 -0.60
CA HIS A 128 11.58 23.54 -0.93
C HIS A 128 12.83 23.65 -0.04
N ALA A 129 12.71 23.37 1.27
CA ALA A 129 13.82 23.48 2.20
C ALA A 129 14.95 22.47 1.90
N PHE A 130 14.59 21.26 1.46
CA PHE A 130 15.54 20.16 1.33
C PHE A 130 15.96 19.79 -0.09
N VAL A 131 15.56 20.57 -1.11
CA VAL A 131 16.05 20.43 -2.50
C VAL A 131 17.58 20.37 -2.57
N ARG A 132 18.27 21.32 -1.94
CA ARG A 132 19.74 21.39 -1.96
C ARG A 132 20.43 20.23 -1.28
N LYS A 133 19.73 19.54 -0.37
CA LYS A 133 20.18 18.34 0.35
C LYS A 133 19.75 17.05 -0.37
N LYS A 134 19.26 17.15 -1.59
CA LYS A 134 18.77 16.00 -2.38
C LYS A 134 17.75 15.16 -1.61
N GLY A 135 16.89 15.83 -0.85
CA GLY A 135 15.80 15.22 -0.09
C GLY A 135 16.18 14.54 1.23
N VAL A 136 17.44 14.57 1.65
CA VAL A 136 17.88 13.95 2.92
C VAL A 136 17.91 14.98 4.03
N PHE A 137 17.23 14.69 5.13
CA PHE A 137 17.18 15.58 6.32
C PHE A 137 16.89 14.78 7.58
N THR A 138 17.08 15.41 8.74
CA THR A 138 16.70 14.87 10.05
C THR A 138 15.33 15.39 10.48
N ARG A 139 14.64 14.66 11.35
CA ARG A 139 13.37 15.14 11.94
C ARG A 139 13.53 16.48 12.66
N ALA A 140 14.66 16.70 13.34
CA ALA A 140 14.96 17.98 13.99
C ALA A 140 15.08 19.14 12.99
N GLU A 141 15.69 18.89 11.82
CA GLU A 141 15.74 19.89 10.74
C GLU A 141 14.35 20.20 10.20
N ALA A 142 13.49 19.19 10.03
CA ALA A 142 12.10 19.40 9.61
C ALA A 142 11.33 20.27 10.61
N VAL A 143 11.45 19.99 11.91
CA VAL A 143 10.85 20.82 12.98
C VAL A 143 11.34 22.26 12.89
N SER A 144 12.65 22.46 12.71
CA SER A 144 13.22 23.82 12.60
C SER A 144 12.72 24.56 11.35
N GLU A 145 12.54 23.88 10.22
CA GLU A 145 12.04 24.50 8.99
C GLU A 145 10.55 24.84 9.07
N LEU A 146 9.73 23.93 9.58
CA LEU A 146 8.29 24.14 9.68
C LEU A 146 7.91 25.13 10.78
N ALA A 147 8.72 25.25 11.85
CA ALA A 147 8.54 26.28 12.87
C ALA A 147 8.58 27.71 12.31
N LYS A 148 9.30 27.94 11.19
CA LYS A 148 9.31 29.22 10.45
C LYS A 148 7.97 29.56 9.79
N LYS A 149 7.06 28.60 9.75
CA LYS A 149 5.71 28.65 9.17
C LYS A 149 4.63 28.44 10.21
N ASP A 150 4.96 28.61 11.49
CA ASP A 150 4.07 28.47 12.64
C ASP A 150 3.53 27.04 12.87
N TYR A 151 4.23 25.99 12.40
CA TYR A 151 3.92 24.60 12.73
C TYR A 151 4.61 24.20 14.04
N SER A 152 3.86 23.55 14.92
CA SER A 152 4.42 22.96 16.14
C SER A 152 5.27 21.71 15.84
N PRO A 153 6.07 21.20 16.79
CA PRO A 153 6.75 19.92 16.65
C PRO A 153 5.78 18.76 16.42
N GLU A 154 4.61 18.77 17.02
CA GLU A 154 3.54 17.78 16.86
C GLU A 154 2.96 17.83 15.45
N ASP A 155 2.71 19.04 14.92
CA ASP A 155 2.28 19.25 13.55
C ASP A 155 3.29 18.70 12.54
N THR A 156 4.57 18.96 12.79
CA THR A 156 5.67 18.46 11.95
C THR A 156 5.71 16.95 11.97
N HIS A 157 5.54 16.34 13.13
CA HIS A 157 5.50 14.89 13.25
C HIS A 157 4.34 14.29 12.45
N PHE A 158 3.16 14.88 12.57
CA PHE A 158 1.97 14.48 11.81
C PHE A 158 2.17 14.60 10.28
N ILE A 159 2.75 15.71 9.79
CA ILE A 159 3.05 15.87 8.37
C ILE A 159 4.05 14.83 7.87
N LEU A 160 5.10 14.51 8.64
CA LEU A 160 6.06 13.48 8.25
C LEU A 160 5.42 12.08 8.22
N GLU A 161 4.52 11.77 9.13
CA GLU A 161 3.76 10.51 9.11
C GLU A 161 2.83 10.43 7.89
N LEU A 162 2.15 11.53 7.53
CA LEU A 162 1.38 11.61 6.30
C LEU A 162 2.25 11.40 5.06
N MET A 163 3.43 12.02 5.00
CA MET A 163 4.34 11.82 3.88
C MET A 163 4.82 10.37 3.75
N GLU A 164 5.06 9.69 4.86
CA GLU A 164 5.38 8.25 4.86
C GLU A 164 4.18 7.41 4.38
N LEU A 165 2.96 7.73 4.86
CA LEU A 165 1.74 7.03 4.48
C LEU A 165 1.45 7.15 2.97
N PHE A 166 1.65 8.33 2.41
CA PHE A 166 1.45 8.61 0.98
C PHE A 166 2.65 8.26 0.10
N GLU A 167 3.67 7.59 0.66
CA GLU A 167 4.85 7.15 -0.08
C GLU A 167 5.66 8.32 -0.69
N LEU A 168 5.53 9.52 -0.10
CA LEU A 168 6.28 10.71 -0.46
C LEU A 168 7.65 10.75 0.22
N SER A 169 7.82 10.07 1.32
CA SER A 169 9.06 9.96 2.07
C SER A 169 9.19 8.61 2.77
N PHE A 170 10.39 8.31 3.24
CA PHE A 170 10.64 7.13 4.07
C PHE A 170 11.85 7.34 4.98
N PRO A 171 11.92 6.60 6.14
CA PRO A 171 13.06 6.67 7.04
C PRO A 171 14.28 5.99 6.45
N LEU A 172 15.48 6.56 6.67
CA LEU A 172 16.76 6.03 6.24
C LEU A 172 17.47 5.19 7.32
N ASP A 173 16.97 5.23 8.54
CA ASP A 173 17.54 4.53 9.68
C ASP A 173 16.45 3.94 10.60
N ASP A 174 16.80 2.92 11.38
CA ASP A 174 15.89 2.19 12.28
C ASP A 174 15.30 3.08 13.39
N ARG A 175 15.95 4.20 13.70
CA ARG A 175 15.48 5.17 14.71
C ARG A 175 14.53 6.21 14.11
N HIS A 176 14.27 6.11 12.81
CA HIS A 176 13.43 7.06 12.06
C HIS A 176 13.88 8.53 12.23
N ASN A 177 15.16 8.76 12.52
CA ASN A 177 15.68 10.10 12.71
C ASN A 177 15.99 10.81 11.39
N ARG A 178 16.51 10.06 10.40
CA ARG A 178 16.79 10.58 9.04
C ARG A 178 15.71 10.16 8.09
N VAL A 179 15.27 11.09 7.26
CA VAL A 179 14.19 10.91 6.27
C VAL A 179 14.70 11.23 4.88
N LEU A 180 14.20 10.54 3.87
CA LEU A 180 14.43 10.84 2.46
C LEU A 180 13.11 11.12 1.74
N ILE A 181 13.10 12.17 0.93
CA ILE A 181 12.06 12.48 -0.05
C ILE A 181 12.59 12.08 -1.44
N PRO A 182 12.12 10.98 -2.06
CA PRO A 182 12.66 10.46 -3.33
C PRO A 182 12.53 11.44 -4.50
N GLU A 183 11.50 12.27 -4.51
CA GLU A 183 11.28 13.29 -5.56
C GLU A 183 12.43 14.29 -5.67
N LEU A 184 13.19 14.51 -4.59
CA LEU A 184 14.30 15.44 -4.52
C LEU A 184 15.66 14.80 -4.79
N LEU A 185 15.71 13.51 -5.13
CA LEU A 185 16.96 12.83 -5.48
C LEU A 185 17.62 13.48 -6.72
N ALA A 186 18.94 13.31 -6.81
CA ALA A 186 19.69 13.79 -7.98
C ALA A 186 19.31 13.01 -9.24
N ASP A 187 19.42 13.65 -10.40
CA ASP A 187 19.18 13.00 -11.70
C ASP A 187 20.32 12.04 -12.09
N GLN A 188 21.51 12.22 -11.51
CA GLN A 188 22.68 11.46 -11.89
C GLN A 188 22.57 9.99 -11.47
N GLN A 189 22.60 9.12 -12.47
CA GLN A 189 22.62 7.67 -12.28
C GLN A 189 23.95 7.23 -11.64
N PRO A 190 23.89 6.30 -10.65
CA PRO A 190 25.09 5.69 -10.05
C PRO A 190 25.93 4.92 -11.08
N LYS A 191 27.26 4.93 -10.91
CA LYS A 191 28.19 4.18 -11.80
C LYS A 191 27.92 2.68 -11.82
N ASP A 192 27.46 2.12 -10.70
CA ASP A 192 27.11 0.70 -10.54
C ASP A 192 26.00 0.25 -11.51
N ALA A 193 25.18 1.17 -12.02
CA ALA A 193 24.16 0.82 -13.01
C ALA A 193 24.76 0.32 -14.34
N ALA A 194 25.99 0.70 -14.67
CA ALA A 194 26.70 0.22 -15.86
C ALA A 194 27.14 -1.25 -15.77
N SER A 195 27.11 -1.86 -14.57
CA SER A 195 27.45 -3.27 -14.38
C SER A 195 26.36 -4.23 -14.90
N PHE A 196 25.10 -3.73 -15.02
CA PHE A 196 24.00 -4.52 -15.54
C PHE A 196 24.10 -4.64 -17.05
N LYS A 197 24.40 -5.85 -17.52
CA LYS A 197 24.45 -6.16 -18.95
C LYS A 197 23.14 -6.82 -19.37
N PRO A 198 22.29 -6.15 -20.17
CA PRO A 198 20.98 -6.69 -20.50
C PRO A 198 20.98 -8.10 -21.11
N ALA A 199 22.03 -8.46 -21.86
CA ALA A 199 22.19 -9.79 -22.43
C ALA A 199 22.38 -10.92 -21.37
N GLU A 200 22.83 -10.56 -20.17
CA GLU A 200 23.08 -11.50 -19.05
C GLU A 200 21.97 -11.46 -17.99
N CYS A 201 21.04 -10.49 -18.08
CA CYS A 201 19.99 -10.23 -17.12
C CYS A 201 18.65 -10.88 -17.52
N LEU A 202 17.80 -11.11 -16.52
CA LEU A 202 16.36 -11.22 -16.75
C LEU A 202 15.82 -9.81 -16.97
N ASN A 203 15.19 -9.58 -18.13
CA ASN A 203 14.74 -8.25 -18.54
C ASN A 203 13.22 -8.20 -18.59
N PHE A 204 12.65 -7.21 -17.91
CA PHE A 204 11.22 -6.97 -17.82
C PHE A 204 10.96 -5.46 -17.89
N GLY A 205 9.74 -5.04 -18.18
CA GLY A 205 9.37 -3.64 -18.15
C GLY A 205 7.87 -3.41 -18.25
N TYR A 206 7.53 -2.14 -18.17
CA TYR A 206 6.18 -1.62 -18.36
C TYR A 206 6.21 -0.47 -19.37
N LYS A 207 5.31 -0.51 -20.36
CA LYS A 207 5.04 0.59 -21.29
C LYS A 207 3.78 1.30 -20.83
N TYR A 208 3.87 2.63 -20.75
CA TYR A 208 2.79 3.48 -20.27
C TYR A 208 2.21 4.34 -21.39
N PRO A 209 0.91 4.62 -21.38
CA PRO A 209 0.35 5.69 -22.24
C PRO A 209 0.95 7.05 -21.89
N VAL A 210 1.15 7.31 -20.57
CA VAL A 210 1.81 8.49 -20.02
C VAL A 210 2.55 8.04 -18.76
N LEU A 211 3.86 8.30 -18.71
CA LEU A 211 4.66 8.03 -17.52
C LEU A 211 4.56 9.22 -16.56
N THR A 212 3.98 9.01 -15.40
CA THR A 212 3.84 10.05 -14.36
C THR A 212 5.14 10.23 -13.59
N GLU A 213 5.51 11.48 -13.28
CA GLU A 213 6.74 11.80 -12.54
C GLU A 213 6.81 11.14 -11.16
N GLY A 214 5.68 11.01 -10.47
CA GLY A 214 5.59 10.41 -9.13
C GLY A 214 5.75 8.89 -9.07
N LEU A 215 5.77 8.17 -10.21
CA LEU A 215 5.78 6.72 -10.24
C LEU A 215 7.04 6.12 -9.61
N LEU A 216 8.23 6.53 -10.06
CA LEU A 216 9.51 6.03 -9.53
C LEU A 216 9.78 6.49 -8.09
N PRO A 217 9.53 7.73 -7.70
CA PRO A 217 9.62 8.15 -6.30
C PRO A 217 8.81 7.26 -5.35
N ARG A 218 7.56 6.93 -5.70
CA ARG A 218 6.72 6.00 -4.91
C ARG A 218 7.30 4.60 -4.89
N PHE A 219 7.75 4.08 -6.04
CA PHE A 219 8.40 2.77 -6.10
C PHE A 219 9.65 2.72 -5.23
N ILE A 220 10.49 3.77 -5.23
CA ILE A 220 11.68 3.89 -4.37
C ILE A 220 11.28 3.90 -2.89
N ALA A 221 10.22 4.63 -2.53
CA ALA A 221 9.72 4.66 -1.15
C ALA A 221 9.21 3.28 -0.71
N ARG A 222 8.49 2.56 -1.55
CA ARG A 222 7.98 1.21 -1.24
C ARG A 222 9.07 0.15 -1.12
N THR A 223 10.14 0.27 -1.92
CA THR A 223 11.23 -0.71 -1.97
C THR A 223 12.48 -0.25 -1.21
N HIS A 224 12.36 0.74 -0.33
CA HIS A 224 13.51 1.35 0.35
C HIS A 224 14.36 0.34 1.14
N HIS A 225 13.76 -0.72 1.68
CA HIS A 225 14.42 -1.79 2.43
C HIS A 225 15.37 -2.64 1.57
N LEU A 226 15.20 -2.67 0.24
CA LEU A 226 16.06 -3.36 -0.73
C LEU A 226 17.12 -2.45 -1.37
N GLY A 227 17.06 -1.14 -1.14
CA GLY A 227 17.97 -0.16 -1.71
C GLY A 227 18.88 0.47 -0.66
N ARG A 228 20.02 1.01 -1.10
CA ARG A 228 20.91 1.86 -0.29
C ARG A 228 20.81 3.30 -0.74
N ALA A 229 21.25 4.24 0.09
CA ALA A 229 21.22 5.67 -0.24
C ALA A 229 21.94 5.99 -1.56
N GLU A 230 23.09 5.36 -1.79
CA GLU A 230 23.97 5.60 -2.93
C GLU A 230 23.47 4.98 -4.23
N THR A 231 22.46 4.10 -4.15
CA THR A 231 21.94 3.36 -5.30
C THR A 231 20.63 3.92 -5.83
N ARG A 232 20.22 5.12 -5.38
CA ARG A 232 18.97 5.79 -5.76
C ARG A 232 19.22 7.09 -6.47
N TRP A 233 18.45 7.35 -7.51
CA TRP A 233 18.41 8.64 -8.20
C TRP A 233 16.98 8.93 -8.67
N LYS A 234 16.69 10.13 -9.14
CA LYS A 234 15.33 10.59 -9.42
C LYS A 234 14.55 9.65 -10.36
N SER A 235 15.21 9.09 -11.39
CA SER A 235 14.60 8.24 -12.41
C SER A 235 14.91 6.76 -12.25
N GLY A 236 15.42 6.29 -11.08
CA GLY A 236 15.67 4.88 -10.88
C GLY A 236 16.29 4.47 -9.55
N VAL A 237 16.50 3.17 -9.41
CA VAL A 237 17.10 2.55 -8.22
C VAL A 237 17.79 1.25 -8.58
N ILE A 238 18.88 0.94 -7.87
CA ILE A 238 19.44 -0.42 -7.82
C ILE A 238 19.00 -1.05 -6.51
N LEU A 239 18.23 -2.11 -6.60
CA LEU A 239 17.81 -2.95 -5.48
C LEU A 239 18.79 -4.09 -5.28
N LYS A 240 18.98 -4.50 -4.01
CA LYS A 240 19.77 -5.68 -3.65
C LYS A 240 18.97 -6.50 -2.66
N ASP A 241 18.70 -7.74 -3.01
CA ASP A 241 18.05 -8.68 -2.13
C ASP A 241 19.06 -9.67 -1.55
N PRO A 242 19.44 -9.54 -0.27
CA PRO A 242 20.40 -10.43 0.36
C PRO A 242 19.91 -11.88 0.46
N SER A 243 18.59 -12.11 0.47
CA SER A 243 18.00 -13.43 0.62
C SER A 243 18.16 -14.29 -0.64
N THR A 244 18.09 -13.68 -1.80
CA THR A 244 18.25 -14.34 -3.11
C THR A 244 19.64 -14.17 -3.71
N GLY A 245 20.43 -13.21 -3.19
CA GLY A 245 21.72 -12.82 -3.77
C GLY A 245 21.59 -12.07 -5.11
N CYS A 246 20.37 -11.68 -5.48
CA CYS A 246 20.11 -10.96 -6.72
C CYS A 246 20.15 -9.44 -6.53
N SER A 247 20.42 -8.75 -7.63
CA SER A 247 20.32 -7.28 -7.73
C SER A 247 19.45 -6.91 -8.92
N ALA A 248 18.72 -5.80 -8.82
CA ALA A 248 17.88 -5.30 -9.90
C ALA A 248 18.14 -3.83 -10.17
N LEU A 249 18.35 -3.47 -11.43
CA LEU A 249 18.33 -2.10 -11.91
C LEU A 249 16.92 -1.78 -12.40
N VAL A 250 16.23 -0.85 -11.75
CA VAL A 250 14.92 -0.34 -12.16
C VAL A 250 15.10 1.10 -12.62
N ARG A 251 14.69 1.41 -13.84
CA ARG A 251 14.90 2.72 -14.46
C ARG A 251 13.69 3.14 -15.29
N ALA A 252 13.25 4.39 -15.10
CA ALA A 252 12.27 5.04 -15.94
C ALA A 252 12.95 5.76 -17.11
N ASP A 253 12.32 5.68 -18.27
CA ASP A 253 12.64 6.48 -19.45
C ASP A 253 11.41 7.31 -19.83
N ALA A 254 11.46 8.60 -19.55
CA ALA A 254 10.34 9.51 -19.80
C ALA A 254 10.08 9.71 -21.30
N ALA A 255 11.13 9.69 -22.14
CA ALA A 255 10.99 9.85 -23.59
C ALA A 255 10.26 8.68 -24.23
N GLU A 256 10.57 7.47 -23.76
CA GLU A 256 9.93 6.26 -24.22
C GLU A 256 8.67 5.92 -23.43
N ALA A 257 8.31 6.67 -22.38
CA ALA A 257 7.23 6.38 -21.46
C ALA A 257 7.26 4.91 -20.98
N GLU A 258 8.43 4.46 -20.52
CA GLU A 258 8.62 3.09 -20.06
C GLU A 258 9.41 3.01 -18.76
N VAL A 259 9.21 1.91 -18.03
CA VAL A 259 10.07 1.49 -16.93
C VAL A 259 10.74 0.19 -17.32
N ARG A 260 12.06 0.13 -17.24
CA ARG A 260 12.86 -1.08 -17.48
C ARG A 260 13.43 -1.65 -16.20
N VAL A 261 13.44 -2.96 -16.14
CA VAL A 261 13.96 -3.75 -15.03
C VAL A 261 14.97 -4.76 -15.58
N HIS A 262 16.19 -4.72 -15.04
CA HIS A 262 17.26 -5.67 -15.35
C HIS A 262 17.65 -6.38 -14.07
N ILE A 263 17.49 -7.70 -13.98
CA ILE A 263 17.79 -8.48 -12.77
C ILE A 263 18.98 -9.39 -13.04
N ASP A 264 20.02 -9.23 -12.24
CA ASP A 264 21.23 -10.02 -12.24
C ASP A 264 21.36 -10.84 -10.95
N GLY A 265 22.10 -11.95 -11.00
CA GLY A 265 22.34 -12.87 -9.89
C GLY A 265 21.91 -14.31 -10.19
N PRO A 266 21.77 -15.18 -9.17
CA PRO A 266 21.34 -16.56 -9.32
C PRO A 266 19.98 -16.69 -9.99
N GLN A 267 19.84 -17.64 -10.93
CA GLN A 267 18.65 -17.78 -11.76
C GLN A 267 17.37 -17.99 -10.95
N GLU A 268 17.42 -18.78 -9.88
CA GLU A 268 16.27 -19.04 -9.01
C GLU A 268 15.79 -17.77 -8.30
N GLY A 269 16.73 -16.95 -7.82
CA GLY A 269 16.40 -15.71 -7.11
C GLY A 269 15.87 -14.59 -8.01
N ARG A 270 16.16 -14.63 -9.32
CA ARG A 270 15.69 -13.59 -10.27
C ARG A 270 14.16 -13.54 -10.33
N ARG A 271 13.49 -14.70 -10.30
CA ARG A 271 12.03 -14.78 -10.28
C ARG A 271 11.45 -14.16 -9.00
N GLU A 272 12.06 -14.47 -7.85
CA GLU A 272 11.58 -13.96 -6.57
C GLU A 272 11.70 -12.43 -6.51
N LEU A 273 12.85 -11.88 -6.90
CA LEU A 273 13.06 -10.44 -6.93
C LEU A 273 12.14 -9.75 -7.96
N LEU A 274 11.92 -10.35 -9.14
CA LEU A 274 10.95 -9.84 -10.11
C LEU A 274 9.53 -9.83 -9.52
N GLY A 275 9.16 -10.86 -8.77
CA GLY A 275 7.86 -10.92 -8.07
C GLY A 275 7.66 -9.77 -7.11
N ILE A 276 8.67 -9.43 -6.29
CA ILE A 276 8.64 -8.29 -5.38
C ILE A 276 8.49 -6.97 -6.15
N ILE A 277 9.27 -6.80 -7.22
CA ILE A 277 9.23 -5.59 -8.05
C ILE A 277 7.85 -5.42 -8.68
N ARG A 278 7.31 -6.46 -9.31
CA ARG A 278 5.99 -6.43 -9.95
C ARG A 278 4.89 -6.15 -8.94
N PHE A 279 4.89 -6.82 -7.79
CA PHE A 279 3.92 -6.56 -6.73
C PHE A 279 3.88 -5.09 -6.31
N ASN A 280 5.05 -4.45 -6.11
CA ASN A 280 5.10 -3.04 -5.73
C ASN A 280 4.63 -2.11 -6.85
N PHE A 281 4.89 -2.44 -8.11
CA PHE A 281 4.29 -1.72 -9.24
C PHE A 281 2.78 -1.93 -9.33
N ASP A 282 2.29 -3.15 -9.14
CA ASP A 282 0.85 -3.46 -9.22
C ASP A 282 0.06 -2.66 -8.17
N VAL A 283 0.60 -2.51 -6.93
CA VAL A 283 -0.01 -1.64 -5.92
C VAL A 283 -0.05 -0.17 -6.37
N ILE A 284 1.00 0.33 -7.01
CA ILE A 284 1.02 1.70 -7.54
C ILE A 284 0.03 1.83 -8.71
N HIS A 285 -0.01 0.84 -9.61
CA HIS A 285 -0.89 0.83 -10.77
C HIS A 285 -2.37 0.72 -10.40
N SER A 286 -2.72 0.17 -9.23
CA SER A 286 -4.10 0.13 -8.76
C SER A 286 -4.72 1.52 -8.55
N ASP A 287 -3.87 2.55 -8.40
CA ASP A 287 -4.30 3.95 -8.28
C ASP A 287 -4.53 4.64 -9.62
N TYR A 288 -4.17 4.00 -10.74
CA TYR A 288 -4.30 4.59 -12.07
C TYR A 288 -5.53 4.06 -12.79
N GLU A 289 -6.20 4.92 -13.55
CA GLU A 289 -7.33 4.53 -14.41
C GLU A 289 -6.90 3.70 -15.63
N PHE A 290 -5.61 3.69 -15.96
CA PHE A 290 -5.05 2.93 -17.07
C PHE A 290 -4.15 1.80 -16.56
N LYS A 291 -4.12 0.70 -17.32
CA LYS A 291 -3.18 -0.39 -17.06
C LYS A 291 -1.97 -0.24 -17.99
N PRO A 292 -0.73 -0.25 -17.46
CA PRO A 292 0.46 -0.29 -18.30
C PRO A 292 0.58 -1.66 -18.98
N GLU A 293 1.20 -1.70 -20.14
CA GLU A 293 1.51 -2.93 -20.86
C GLU A 293 2.78 -3.56 -20.28
N ALA A 294 2.66 -4.77 -19.75
CA ALA A 294 3.81 -5.55 -19.29
C ALA A 294 4.59 -6.11 -20.47
N GLN A 295 5.92 -5.99 -20.44
CA GLN A 295 6.82 -6.38 -21.51
C GLN A 295 7.98 -7.22 -20.99
N VAL A 296 8.41 -8.19 -21.79
CA VAL A 296 9.65 -8.93 -21.61
C VAL A 296 10.61 -8.61 -22.75
N TYR A 297 11.89 -8.69 -22.46
CA TYR A 297 12.96 -8.43 -23.43
C TYR A 297 13.87 -9.65 -23.47
N PRO A 298 13.91 -10.39 -24.63
CA PRO A 298 14.75 -11.57 -24.73
C PRO A 298 16.23 -11.22 -24.51
N PRO A 299 17.01 -12.03 -23.78
CA PRO A 299 18.43 -11.78 -23.58
C PRO A 299 19.22 -11.64 -24.89
N ALA A 300 18.86 -12.40 -25.92
CA ALA A 300 19.45 -12.32 -27.24
C ALA A 300 19.07 -11.03 -28.02
N ALA A 301 17.96 -10.37 -27.63
CA ALA A 301 17.50 -9.11 -28.25
C ALA A 301 16.96 -8.17 -27.17
N PRO A 302 17.82 -7.66 -26.25
CA PRO A 302 17.38 -6.92 -25.05
C PRO A 302 16.77 -5.53 -25.38
N GLN A 303 16.88 -5.07 -26.61
CA GLN A 303 16.22 -3.86 -27.11
C GLN A 303 14.81 -4.12 -27.68
N LYS A 304 14.43 -5.39 -27.89
CA LYS A 304 13.14 -5.77 -28.47
C LYS A 304 12.14 -6.10 -27.40
N ALA A 305 11.14 -5.25 -27.25
CA ALA A 305 10.01 -5.50 -26.36
C ALA A 305 9.05 -6.53 -26.99
N LEU A 306 8.56 -7.44 -26.16
CA LEU A 306 7.48 -8.38 -26.48
C LEU A 306 6.41 -8.21 -25.40
N ALA A 307 5.17 -7.94 -25.81
CA ALA A 307 4.06 -7.78 -24.87
C ALA A 307 3.72 -9.13 -24.20
N VAL A 308 3.58 -9.13 -22.90
CA VAL A 308 3.29 -10.35 -22.12
C VAL A 308 1.95 -10.95 -22.55
N ASP A 309 0.92 -10.12 -22.73
CA ASP A 309 -0.42 -10.57 -23.13
C ASP A 309 -0.42 -11.27 -24.51
N GLU A 310 0.42 -10.79 -25.44
CA GLU A 310 0.59 -11.44 -26.76
C GLU A 310 1.27 -12.79 -26.61
N LEU A 311 2.34 -12.88 -25.81
CA LEU A 311 3.03 -14.14 -25.57
C LEU A 311 2.12 -15.17 -24.89
N GLU A 312 1.30 -14.74 -23.93
CA GLU A 312 0.30 -15.61 -23.31
C GLU A 312 -0.79 -16.07 -24.28
N ALA A 313 -1.23 -15.18 -25.18
CA ALA A 313 -2.17 -15.55 -26.24
C ALA A 313 -1.59 -16.59 -27.21
N LEU A 314 -0.32 -16.43 -27.62
CA LEU A 314 0.41 -17.38 -28.41
C LEU A 314 0.56 -18.73 -27.68
N ALA A 315 0.93 -18.72 -26.41
CA ALA A 315 1.02 -19.94 -25.60
C ALA A 315 -0.33 -20.66 -25.48
N ARG A 316 -1.44 -19.92 -25.31
CA ARG A 316 -2.79 -20.50 -25.32
C ARG A 316 -3.16 -21.13 -26.65
N SER A 317 -2.65 -20.61 -27.79
CA SER A 317 -2.82 -21.17 -29.12
C SER A 317 -1.87 -22.34 -29.39
N LYS A 318 -1.11 -22.79 -28.38
CA LYS A 318 -0.10 -23.85 -28.46
C LYS A 318 1.13 -23.51 -29.32
N ALA A 319 1.39 -22.24 -29.59
CA ALA A 319 2.66 -21.84 -30.17
C ALA A 319 3.77 -22.03 -29.12
N THR A 320 4.89 -22.57 -29.54
CA THR A 320 6.05 -22.81 -28.66
C THR A 320 7.11 -21.73 -28.80
N THR A 321 7.16 -21.07 -29.96
CA THR A 321 8.16 -20.05 -30.27
C THR A 321 7.55 -18.78 -30.81
N VAL A 322 8.25 -17.66 -30.64
CA VAL A 322 7.99 -16.36 -31.25
C VAL A 322 9.23 -15.87 -31.99
N SER A 323 9.06 -15.45 -33.25
CA SER A 323 10.17 -14.94 -34.05
C SER A 323 10.49 -13.49 -33.74
N VAL A 324 11.75 -13.23 -33.49
CA VAL A 324 12.26 -11.88 -33.15
C VAL A 324 13.28 -11.45 -34.21
N VAL A 325 13.06 -10.26 -34.79
CA VAL A 325 13.99 -9.68 -35.76
C VAL A 325 15.04 -8.88 -35.01
N LEU A 326 16.30 -9.24 -35.17
CA LEU A 326 17.46 -8.52 -34.62
C LEU A 326 17.80 -7.27 -35.41
N PRO A 327 18.62 -6.34 -34.89
CA PRO A 327 19.05 -5.11 -35.58
C PRO A 327 19.75 -5.37 -36.91
N ASP A 328 20.49 -6.48 -37.02
CA ASP A 328 21.17 -6.92 -38.23
C ASP A 328 20.21 -7.60 -39.25
N LYS A 329 18.90 -7.57 -39.00
CA LYS A 329 17.81 -8.24 -39.78
C LYS A 329 17.82 -9.75 -39.70
N THR A 330 18.65 -10.38 -38.86
CA THR A 330 18.55 -11.81 -38.59
C THR A 330 17.27 -12.09 -37.80
N VAL A 331 16.60 -13.18 -38.13
CA VAL A 331 15.41 -13.65 -37.41
C VAL A 331 15.83 -14.79 -36.49
N ILE A 332 15.49 -14.68 -35.20
CA ILE A 332 15.72 -15.73 -34.21
C ILE A 332 14.37 -16.17 -33.61
N ASP A 333 14.21 -17.44 -33.35
CA ASP A 333 13.05 -17.96 -32.62
C ASP A 333 13.38 -18.04 -31.14
N GLN A 334 12.48 -17.50 -30.36
CA GLN A 334 12.56 -17.50 -28.89
C GLN A 334 11.49 -18.41 -28.32
N ASP A 335 11.85 -19.28 -27.38
CA ASP A 335 10.91 -20.12 -26.66
C ASP A 335 10.01 -19.28 -25.75
N ILE A 336 8.69 -19.37 -26.00
CA ILE A 336 7.68 -18.58 -25.28
C ILE A 336 7.66 -18.95 -23.78
N ALA A 337 7.75 -20.24 -23.46
CA ALA A 337 7.70 -20.71 -22.08
C ALA A 337 8.87 -20.14 -21.27
N THR A 338 10.08 -20.08 -21.85
CA THR A 338 11.26 -19.49 -21.21
C THR A 338 11.09 -18.00 -20.95
N LEU A 339 10.37 -17.26 -21.81
CA LEU A 339 10.11 -15.82 -21.66
C LEU A 339 9.07 -15.53 -20.57
N ILE A 340 8.00 -16.33 -20.47
CA ILE A 340 6.89 -16.10 -19.55
C ILE A 340 7.04 -16.82 -18.21
N ASP A 341 7.79 -17.93 -18.12
CA ASP A 341 7.98 -18.67 -16.88
C ASP A 341 8.53 -17.82 -15.71
N PRO A 342 9.51 -16.91 -15.92
CA PRO A 342 9.97 -16.01 -14.84
C PRO A 342 8.90 -15.06 -14.32
N LEU A 343 7.82 -14.84 -15.09
CA LEU A 343 6.71 -13.97 -14.71
C LEU A 343 5.67 -14.66 -13.83
N ALA A 344 5.71 -16.01 -13.77
CA ALA A 344 4.83 -16.76 -12.90
C ALA A 344 5.16 -16.45 -11.44
N THR A 345 4.29 -15.67 -10.78
CA THR A 345 4.45 -15.27 -9.40
C THR A 345 3.42 -15.96 -8.51
N ARG A 346 3.76 -16.15 -7.26
CA ARG A 346 2.79 -16.56 -6.24
C ARG A 346 2.08 -15.29 -5.75
N PRO A 347 0.75 -15.21 -5.82
CA PRO A 347 0.04 -14.06 -5.27
C PRO A 347 0.29 -13.97 -3.77
N PRO A 348 0.32 -12.75 -3.18
CA PRO A 348 0.40 -12.57 -1.74
C PRO A 348 -0.68 -13.39 -1.03
N LEU A 349 -0.37 -13.91 0.15
CA LEU A 349 -1.37 -14.58 0.97
C LEU A 349 -2.30 -13.55 1.59
N LYS A 350 -3.60 -13.74 1.42
CA LYS A 350 -4.60 -12.95 2.15
C LYS A 350 -4.60 -13.38 3.60
N LEU A 351 -4.18 -12.51 4.50
CA LEU A 351 -4.21 -12.74 5.94
C LEU A 351 -5.44 -12.08 6.54
N PHE A 352 -6.20 -12.83 7.31
CA PHE A 352 -7.25 -12.29 8.18
C PHE A 352 -6.72 -12.19 9.62
N LEU A 353 -6.73 -11.00 10.20
CA LEU A 353 -6.29 -10.77 11.57
C LEU A 353 -7.50 -10.72 12.51
N SER A 354 -7.68 -11.76 13.31
CA SER A 354 -8.76 -11.90 14.31
C SER A 354 -8.23 -11.52 15.69
N TYR A 355 -8.82 -10.49 16.30
CA TYR A 355 -8.40 -9.96 17.60
C TYR A 355 -9.54 -9.23 18.31
N SER A 356 -9.45 -9.10 19.65
CA SER A 356 -10.38 -8.25 20.42
C SER A 356 -9.99 -6.77 20.29
N HIS A 357 -10.95 -5.89 20.03
CA HIS A 357 -10.73 -4.44 19.98
C HIS A 357 -10.11 -3.88 21.27
N GLN A 358 -10.32 -4.54 22.42
CA GLN A 358 -9.69 -4.15 23.67
C GLN A 358 -8.17 -4.38 23.67
N ASP A 359 -7.67 -5.24 22.76
CA ASP A 359 -6.26 -5.59 22.62
C ASP A 359 -5.63 -4.96 21.36
N GLU A 360 -6.26 -3.94 20.80
CA GLU A 360 -5.87 -3.30 19.52
C GLU A 360 -4.42 -2.78 19.51
N ASN A 361 -3.92 -2.33 20.65
CA ASN A 361 -2.53 -1.86 20.76
C ASN A 361 -1.51 -2.96 20.44
N PHE A 362 -1.81 -4.20 20.79
CA PHE A 362 -0.91 -5.33 20.57
C PHE A 362 -0.94 -5.83 19.11
N ILE A 363 -2.11 -5.83 18.48
CA ILE A 363 -2.19 -6.17 17.04
C ILE A 363 -1.42 -5.16 16.18
N ASN A 364 -1.32 -3.91 16.63
CA ASN A 364 -0.55 -2.89 15.93
C ASN A 364 0.96 -3.15 15.98
N GLU A 365 1.49 -3.74 17.06
CA GLU A 365 2.89 -4.18 17.10
C GLU A 365 3.12 -5.29 16.06
N LEU A 366 2.24 -6.31 16.01
CA LEU A 366 2.31 -7.34 14.99
C LEU A 366 2.26 -6.78 13.57
N ARG A 367 1.40 -5.78 13.33
CA ARG A 367 1.26 -5.15 12.00
C ARG A 367 2.53 -4.44 11.55
N LYS A 368 3.29 -3.83 12.47
CA LYS A 368 4.60 -3.23 12.14
C LYS A 368 5.56 -4.28 11.61
N ASP A 369 5.60 -5.45 12.25
CA ASP A 369 6.44 -6.56 11.83
C ASP A 369 5.98 -7.21 10.51
N LEU A 370 4.66 -7.30 10.28
CA LEU A 370 4.09 -7.78 9.01
C LEU A 370 4.36 -6.83 7.85
N LYS A 371 4.64 -5.54 8.11
CA LYS A 371 4.86 -4.52 7.08
C LYS A 371 5.96 -4.92 6.08
N LEU A 372 7.08 -5.47 6.57
CA LEU A 372 8.16 -5.92 5.69
C LEU A 372 7.72 -7.09 4.79
N MET A 373 6.94 -8.03 5.32
CA MET A 373 6.40 -9.14 4.52
C MET A 373 5.39 -8.65 3.48
N GLN A 374 4.60 -7.63 3.81
CA GLN A 374 3.69 -6.96 2.90
C GLN A 374 4.44 -6.22 1.78
N MET A 375 5.50 -5.49 2.11
CA MET A 375 6.34 -4.79 1.13
C MET A 375 7.03 -5.75 0.15
N ASN A 376 7.35 -6.96 0.62
CA ASN A 376 7.91 -8.03 -0.20
C ASN A 376 6.85 -8.81 -0.99
N GLY A 377 5.58 -8.43 -0.94
CA GLY A 377 4.51 -9.12 -1.66
C GLY A 377 4.24 -10.54 -1.17
N LEU A 378 4.63 -10.86 0.05
CA LEU A 378 4.41 -12.19 0.63
C LEU A 378 3.02 -12.34 1.23
N VAL A 379 2.50 -11.26 1.81
CA VAL A 379 1.21 -11.23 2.51
C VAL A 379 0.42 -9.96 2.24
N TYR A 380 -0.89 -10.06 2.34
CA TYR A 380 -1.83 -8.94 2.34
C TYR A 380 -2.70 -9.04 3.60
N PRO A 381 -2.36 -8.31 4.68
CA PRO A 381 -3.10 -8.36 5.93
C PRO A 381 -4.43 -7.62 5.81
N TRP A 382 -5.52 -8.27 6.19
CA TRP A 382 -6.84 -7.68 6.35
C TRP A 382 -7.28 -7.75 7.82
N HIS A 383 -7.99 -6.74 8.27
CA HIS A 383 -8.65 -6.69 9.58
C HIS A 383 -9.93 -5.86 9.47
N ASP A 384 -10.83 -5.99 10.44
CA ASP A 384 -12.16 -5.37 10.45
C ASP A 384 -12.19 -3.85 10.26
N ARG A 385 -11.08 -3.16 10.52
CA ARG A 385 -10.92 -1.72 10.27
C ARG A 385 -10.74 -1.38 8.78
N ASN A 386 -10.62 -2.37 7.92
CA ASN A 386 -10.56 -2.18 6.46
C ASN A 386 -11.97 -2.03 5.83
N ILE A 387 -13.04 -2.19 6.62
CA ILE A 387 -14.42 -2.05 6.13
C ILE A 387 -14.70 -0.58 5.81
N THR A 388 -15.18 -0.35 4.60
CA THR A 388 -15.49 1.00 4.11
C THR A 388 -16.78 1.53 4.75
N ALA A 389 -16.85 2.85 4.95
CA ALA A 389 -18.07 3.49 5.46
C ALA A 389 -19.25 3.25 4.49
N GLY A 390 -20.33 2.65 5.01
CA GLY A 390 -21.51 2.29 4.21
C GLY A 390 -21.63 0.81 3.85
N GLU A 391 -20.59 0.01 4.03
CA GLU A 391 -20.65 -1.44 3.93
C GLU A 391 -21.33 -2.07 5.17
N GLN A 392 -22.02 -3.17 4.96
CA GLN A 392 -22.58 -3.93 6.08
C GLN A 392 -21.45 -4.67 6.81
N TRP A 393 -21.26 -4.38 8.08
CA TRP A 393 -20.11 -4.82 8.88
C TRP A 393 -19.99 -6.36 9.00
N GLU A 394 -21.08 -7.05 9.37
CA GLU A 394 -21.03 -8.51 9.55
C GLU A 394 -20.82 -9.31 8.25
N PRO A 395 -21.53 -9.03 7.14
CA PRO A 395 -21.27 -9.71 5.88
C PRO A 395 -19.85 -9.52 5.38
N SER A 396 -19.30 -8.30 5.45
CA SER A 396 -17.94 -8.00 4.96
C SER A 396 -16.86 -8.75 5.75
N ILE A 397 -17.00 -8.89 7.07
CA ILE A 397 -16.07 -9.69 7.89
C ILE A 397 -16.10 -11.16 7.48
N LEU A 398 -17.29 -11.73 7.31
CA LEU A 398 -17.44 -13.13 6.94
C LEU A 398 -16.92 -13.41 5.52
N GLU A 399 -17.13 -12.51 4.59
CA GLU A 399 -16.60 -12.63 3.23
C GLU A 399 -15.07 -12.63 3.24
N GLU A 400 -14.45 -11.70 3.95
CA GLU A 400 -13.00 -11.61 4.04
C GLU A 400 -12.37 -12.77 4.81
N LEU A 401 -13.01 -13.22 5.90
CA LEU A 401 -12.61 -14.43 6.61
C LEU A 401 -12.65 -15.65 5.67
N ASN A 402 -13.70 -15.78 4.85
CA ASN A 402 -13.84 -16.86 3.89
C ASN A 402 -12.88 -16.74 2.69
N ALA A 403 -12.48 -15.53 2.32
CA ALA A 403 -11.52 -15.28 1.25
C ALA A 403 -10.05 -15.40 1.72
N ALA A 404 -9.80 -15.44 3.03
CA ALA A 404 -8.45 -15.49 3.58
C ALA A 404 -7.75 -16.82 3.27
N ASP A 405 -6.49 -16.74 2.92
CA ASP A 405 -5.60 -17.89 2.79
C ASP A 405 -5.07 -18.37 4.14
N MET A 406 -4.94 -17.42 5.09
CA MET A 406 -4.46 -17.69 6.44
C MET A 406 -5.18 -16.79 7.43
N VAL A 407 -5.60 -17.37 8.55
CA VAL A 407 -6.22 -16.64 9.69
C VAL A 407 -5.21 -16.59 10.82
N ILE A 408 -4.92 -15.38 11.32
CA ILE A 408 -4.05 -15.16 12.47
C ILE A 408 -4.92 -14.72 13.65
N CYS A 409 -4.97 -15.51 14.72
CA CYS A 409 -5.78 -15.23 15.92
C CYS A 409 -4.91 -14.78 17.09
N GLN A 410 -5.19 -13.58 17.64
CA GLN A 410 -4.56 -13.03 18.83
C GLN A 410 -5.35 -13.46 20.08
N LEU A 411 -4.94 -14.53 20.75
CA LEU A 411 -5.68 -15.10 21.86
C LEU A 411 -5.40 -14.35 23.17
N SER A 412 -6.45 -13.88 23.81
CA SER A 412 -6.43 -13.18 25.10
C SER A 412 -7.69 -13.46 25.91
N ARG A 413 -7.76 -12.98 27.16
CA ARG A 413 -9.00 -13.00 27.93
C ARG A 413 -10.12 -12.21 27.25
N ASN A 414 -9.78 -11.06 26.68
CA ASN A 414 -10.72 -10.21 25.94
C ASN A 414 -11.21 -10.89 24.66
N TYR A 415 -10.34 -11.65 24.00
CA TYR A 415 -10.69 -12.44 22.82
C TYR A 415 -11.78 -13.48 23.13
N PHE A 416 -11.60 -14.26 24.20
CA PHE A 416 -12.59 -15.26 24.63
C PHE A 416 -13.83 -14.68 25.31
N ALA A 417 -13.84 -13.39 25.66
CA ALA A 417 -15.01 -12.67 26.12
C ALA A 417 -15.87 -12.11 24.96
N SER A 418 -15.42 -12.21 23.71
CA SER A 418 -16.10 -11.69 22.52
C SER A 418 -16.74 -12.83 21.73
N ASP A 419 -18.07 -12.81 21.59
CA ASP A 419 -18.78 -13.79 20.77
C ASP A 419 -18.36 -13.77 19.31
N TYR A 420 -18.01 -12.59 18.76
CA TYR A 420 -17.50 -12.43 17.40
C TYR A 420 -16.14 -13.12 17.22
N CYS A 421 -15.19 -12.87 18.11
CA CYS A 421 -13.87 -13.52 18.06
C CYS A 421 -13.99 -15.04 18.19
N ILE A 422 -14.91 -15.53 19.03
CA ILE A 422 -15.21 -16.96 19.18
C ILE A 422 -15.78 -17.54 17.88
N ALA A 423 -16.67 -16.82 17.19
CA ALA A 423 -17.24 -17.25 15.92
C ALA A 423 -16.17 -17.31 14.83
N GLU A 424 -15.31 -16.30 14.73
CA GLU A 424 -14.17 -16.26 13.80
C GLU A 424 -13.19 -17.40 14.04
N LEU A 425 -12.85 -17.69 15.31
CA LEU A 425 -11.96 -18.80 15.67
C LEU A 425 -12.56 -20.15 15.27
N LYS A 426 -13.86 -20.37 15.52
CA LYS A 426 -14.54 -21.60 15.11
C LYS A 426 -14.51 -21.78 13.60
N ALA A 427 -14.80 -20.73 12.84
CA ALA A 427 -14.73 -20.74 11.38
C ALA A 427 -13.30 -21.01 10.89
N ALA A 428 -12.30 -20.37 11.48
CA ALA A 428 -10.90 -20.59 11.15
C ALA A 428 -10.45 -22.05 11.40
N ILE A 429 -10.86 -22.65 12.53
CA ILE A 429 -10.58 -24.05 12.84
C ILE A 429 -11.26 -24.97 11.80
N GLN A 430 -12.51 -24.72 11.45
CA GLN A 430 -13.23 -25.52 10.46
C GLN A 430 -12.54 -25.45 9.08
N ARG A 431 -12.18 -24.24 8.61
CA ARG A 431 -11.49 -24.04 7.35
C ARG A 431 -10.11 -24.70 7.32
N LYS A 432 -9.37 -24.66 8.45
CA LYS A 432 -8.09 -25.35 8.59
C LYS A 432 -8.27 -26.88 8.48
N LEU A 433 -9.27 -27.45 9.13
CA LEU A 433 -9.56 -28.88 9.06
C LEU A 433 -10.05 -29.32 7.67
N ALA A 434 -10.73 -28.44 6.94
CA ALA A 434 -11.15 -28.66 5.55
C ALA A 434 -10.00 -28.47 4.54
N GLY A 435 -8.83 -27.96 4.97
CA GLY A 435 -7.71 -27.67 4.07
C GLY A 435 -7.90 -26.42 3.20
N GLU A 436 -8.83 -25.54 3.54
CA GLU A 436 -9.19 -24.34 2.79
C GLU A 436 -8.32 -23.13 3.16
N ALA A 437 -7.89 -23.06 4.43
CA ALA A 437 -7.05 -21.99 4.93
C ALA A 437 -6.05 -22.51 5.95
N GLU A 438 -4.98 -21.74 6.19
CA GLU A 438 -4.05 -21.97 7.31
C GLU A 438 -4.55 -21.24 8.55
N LEU A 439 -4.34 -21.83 9.75
CA LEU A 439 -4.61 -21.20 11.03
C LEU A 439 -3.32 -21.05 11.81
N VAL A 440 -3.02 -19.81 12.19
CA VAL A 440 -1.93 -19.46 13.11
C VAL A 440 -2.54 -18.74 14.30
N ALA A 441 -2.28 -19.21 15.51
CA ALA A 441 -2.74 -18.54 16.70
C ALA A 441 -1.57 -18.27 17.65
N TYR A 442 -1.58 -17.10 18.29
CA TYR A 442 -0.60 -16.76 19.31
C TYR A 442 -1.27 -16.29 20.59
N VAL A 443 -0.63 -16.58 21.73
CA VAL A 443 -1.19 -16.31 23.05
C VAL A 443 -0.65 -15.00 23.60
N LEU A 444 -1.50 -13.98 23.66
CA LEU A 444 -1.14 -12.67 24.20
C LEU A 444 -1.17 -12.64 25.71
N THR A 445 -2.27 -13.13 26.31
CA THR A 445 -2.43 -13.22 27.77
C THR A 445 -2.83 -14.64 28.17
N ASP A 446 -2.59 -15.00 29.41
CA ASP A 446 -3.11 -16.27 29.94
C ASP A 446 -4.64 -16.30 29.86
N CYS A 447 -5.22 -17.23 29.09
CA CYS A 447 -6.62 -17.18 28.66
C CYS A 447 -7.28 -18.55 28.47
N GLY A 448 -6.85 -19.60 29.16
CA GLY A 448 -7.53 -20.90 29.11
C GLY A 448 -7.74 -21.53 27.73
N TRP A 449 -6.94 -21.15 26.73
CA TRP A 449 -7.10 -21.58 25.33
C TRP A 449 -7.07 -23.09 25.12
N LYS A 450 -6.44 -23.83 26.05
CA LYS A 450 -6.33 -25.30 25.98
C LYS A 450 -7.69 -26.00 26.12
N GLU A 451 -8.64 -25.34 26.78
CA GLU A 451 -9.99 -25.83 26.98
C GLU A 451 -10.90 -25.57 25.77
N PHE A 452 -10.49 -24.73 24.84
CA PHE A 452 -11.29 -24.40 23.66
C PHE A 452 -11.34 -25.59 22.70
N PRO A 453 -12.56 -26.07 22.30
CA PRO A 453 -12.72 -27.24 21.46
C PRO A 453 -11.96 -27.16 20.15
N GLY A 454 -11.09 -28.12 19.92
CA GLY A 454 -10.33 -28.24 18.66
C GLY A 454 -9.04 -27.43 18.58
N LEU A 455 -8.84 -26.40 19.42
CA LEU A 455 -7.65 -25.54 19.38
C LEU A 455 -6.40 -26.26 19.91
N SER A 456 -6.55 -27.12 20.90
CA SER A 456 -5.47 -27.92 21.49
C SER A 456 -4.75 -28.88 20.51
N LYS A 457 -5.36 -29.11 19.33
CA LYS A 457 -4.76 -29.92 18.26
C LYS A 457 -3.68 -29.18 17.48
N PHE A 458 -3.59 -27.88 17.63
CA PHE A 458 -2.65 -27.01 16.90
C PHE A 458 -1.55 -26.51 17.81
N GLN A 459 -0.36 -26.31 17.23
CA GLN A 459 0.73 -25.67 17.92
C GLN A 459 0.55 -24.15 17.86
N LEU A 460 0.52 -23.51 19.02
CA LEU A 460 0.38 -22.07 19.14
C LEU A 460 1.73 -21.39 19.24
N LEU A 461 1.74 -20.09 18.92
CA LEU A 461 2.90 -19.24 19.03
C LEU A 461 2.82 -18.37 20.32
N PRO A 462 3.96 -17.94 20.87
CA PRO A 462 5.28 -18.57 20.66
C PRO A 462 5.27 -20.04 21.10
N THR A 463 6.34 -20.75 20.91
CA THR A 463 6.44 -22.18 21.25
C THR A 463 5.77 -22.47 22.60
N ASP A 464 4.87 -23.50 22.65
CA ASP A 464 4.08 -23.92 23.79
C ASP A 464 2.99 -22.94 24.26
N GLY A 465 2.69 -21.89 23.49
CA GLY A 465 1.63 -20.92 23.81
C GLY A 465 1.89 -20.13 25.09
N LYS A 466 3.14 -19.73 25.34
CA LYS A 466 3.50 -18.88 26.48
C LYS A 466 3.00 -17.45 26.28
N PRO A 467 2.22 -16.89 27.21
CA PRO A 467 1.72 -15.51 27.08
C PRO A 467 2.86 -14.49 27.21
N LEU A 468 2.60 -13.24 26.73
CA LEU A 468 3.55 -12.15 26.80
C LEU A 468 4.09 -11.90 28.22
N SER A 469 3.25 -12.06 29.25
CA SER A 469 3.63 -11.89 30.68
C SER A 469 4.75 -12.83 31.13
N ASP A 470 4.91 -13.96 30.49
CA ASP A 470 5.91 -14.99 30.88
C ASP A 470 7.28 -14.76 30.21
N TRP A 471 7.43 -13.64 29.49
CA TRP A 471 8.65 -13.24 28.85
C TRP A 471 9.29 -12.05 29.57
N ASN A 472 10.59 -12.15 29.84
CA ASN A 472 11.36 -11.07 30.47
C ASN A 472 11.59 -9.87 29.53
N ASP A 473 11.35 -10.03 28.24
CA ASP A 473 11.58 -9.03 27.20
C ASP A 473 10.48 -9.16 26.12
N SER A 474 9.66 -8.12 26.00
CA SER A 474 8.58 -8.06 25.02
C SER A 474 9.07 -8.16 23.57
N ASN A 475 10.26 -7.62 23.27
CA ASN A 475 10.82 -7.71 21.92
C ASN A 475 11.19 -9.16 21.55
N LYS A 476 11.63 -9.95 22.52
CA LYS A 476 11.89 -11.39 22.29
C LYS A 476 10.60 -12.15 22.03
N TYR A 477 9.53 -11.82 22.75
CA TYR A 477 8.21 -12.39 22.49
C TYR A 477 7.75 -12.11 21.07
N TRP A 478 7.72 -10.82 20.65
CA TRP A 478 7.28 -10.44 19.31
C TRP A 478 8.15 -11.06 18.22
N ARG A 479 9.46 -11.12 18.42
CA ARG A 479 10.36 -11.81 17.50
C ARG A 479 9.97 -13.28 17.33
N ALA A 480 9.70 -13.99 18.41
CA ALA A 480 9.31 -15.39 18.34
C ALA A 480 7.94 -15.60 17.65
N VAL A 481 6.98 -14.69 17.88
CA VAL A 481 5.69 -14.70 17.19
C VAL A 481 5.87 -14.48 15.68
N ILE A 482 6.61 -13.44 15.28
CA ILE A 482 6.77 -13.10 13.86
C ILE A 482 7.57 -14.17 13.11
N GLU A 483 8.64 -14.74 13.72
CA GLU A 483 9.40 -15.85 13.13
C GLU A 483 8.50 -17.07 12.89
N GLY A 484 7.59 -17.36 13.83
CA GLY A 484 6.62 -18.44 13.67
C GLY A 484 5.63 -18.18 12.53
N ILE A 485 5.12 -16.95 12.42
CA ILE A 485 4.24 -16.52 11.31
C ILE A 485 4.98 -16.59 9.98
N GLN A 486 6.21 -16.07 9.90
CA GLN A 486 7.04 -16.15 8.69
C GLN A 486 7.27 -17.57 8.22
N LYS A 487 7.54 -18.48 9.15
CA LYS A 487 7.70 -19.91 8.84
C LYS A 487 6.41 -20.51 8.29
N ALA A 488 5.26 -20.18 8.89
CA ALA A 488 3.95 -20.64 8.41
C ALA A 488 3.64 -20.10 7.01
N VAL A 489 3.88 -18.80 6.77
CA VAL A 489 3.70 -18.15 5.46
C VAL A 489 4.56 -18.81 4.40
N LYS A 490 5.87 -18.98 4.64
CA LYS A 490 6.80 -19.62 3.69
C LYS A 490 6.37 -21.05 3.37
N LYS A 491 5.98 -21.83 4.38
CA LYS A 491 5.50 -23.21 4.20
C LYS A 491 4.25 -23.24 3.31
N PHE A 492 3.26 -22.45 3.66
CA PHE A 492 1.99 -22.42 2.92
C PHE A 492 2.16 -21.91 1.48
N GLN A 493 3.00 -20.90 1.27
CA GLN A 493 3.37 -20.44 -0.07
C GLN A 493 4.08 -21.53 -0.89
N ALA A 494 4.96 -22.32 -0.27
CA ALA A 494 5.64 -23.41 -0.97
C ALA A 494 4.67 -24.51 -1.44
N GLU A 495 3.62 -24.76 -0.67
CA GLU A 495 2.58 -25.76 -0.99
C GLU A 495 1.58 -25.26 -2.05
N ARG A 496 1.44 -23.93 -2.25
CA ARG A 496 0.56 -23.37 -3.30
C ARG A 496 1.13 -23.59 -4.68
N LYS A 497 0.25 -23.98 -5.64
CA LYS A 497 0.62 -24.03 -7.05
C LYS A 497 0.98 -22.63 -7.55
N ILE A 498 2.09 -22.53 -8.29
CA ILE A 498 2.44 -21.31 -9.02
C ILE A 498 1.32 -21.04 -10.03
N ARG A 499 0.72 -19.85 -9.98
CA ARG A 499 -0.24 -19.42 -10.99
C ARG A 499 0.53 -18.85 -12.18
N PRO A 500 0.12 -19.16 -13.43
CA PRO A 500 0.67 -18.47 -14.60
C PRO A 500 0.46 -16.96 -14.44
N ALA A 501 1.33 -16.17 -15.07
CA ALA A 501 1.26 -14.72 -15.03
C ALA A 501 -0.09 -14.25 -15.55
N ARG A 502 -1.06 -13.98 -14.70
CA ARG A 502 -2.27 -13.22 -15.06
C ARG A 502 -1.96 -11.74 -14.83
N GLY A 503 -2.18 -10.95 -15.85
CA GLY A 503 -2.22 -9.50 -15.71
C GLY A 503 -3.18 -9.13 -14.59
N THR A 504 -2.68 -8.38 -13.61
CA THR A 504 -3.38 -7.72 -12.50
C THR A 504 -4.15 -8.63 -11.53
N LEU A 505 -3.84 -8.48 -10.25
CA LEU A 505 -4.71 -8.86 -9.15
C LEU A 505 -6.09 -8.22 -9.36
N ASP A 506 -7.12 -9.05 -9.51
CA ASP A 506 -8.49 -8.63 -9.22
C ASP A 506 -8.55 -8.38 -7.70
N MET A 507 -8.32 -7.11 -7.30
CA MET A 507 -8.57 -6.61 -5.96
C MET A 507 -9.88 -5.87 -5.95
#